data_af95f184bbd616e4c29058b51d0cd9cf
#
_entry.id   af95f184bbd616e4c29058b51d0cd9cf
#
_cell.length_a   1.000
_cell.length_b   1.000
_cell.length_c   1.000
_cell.angle_alpha   90.00
_cell.angle_beta   90.00
_cell.angle_gamma   90.00
#
_symmetry.space_group_name_H-M   'P 1'
#
loop_
_entity.id
_entity.type
_entity.pdbx_description
1 polymer ?
#
loop_
_entity_poly.entity_id
_entity_poly.type
_entity_poly.pdbx_seq_one_letter_code
_entity_poly.pdbx_strand_id
1 'polypeptide(L)'
;MSNVIEIKIEMPKNSNIKYEYNREDGQIHVDRILRGDFKYPCNYGFIPNALDWDGDELDVLLYSSETFIPGVVVNARIIGAMKMNDSGETDTKLIAVHDDDYRLANINSLKELPEPFLLDIETFFNNYKNWKKPNLTKVLGFEDEKWAFAELEECKELMDKYGKMPKKEFVAKMIKEHPEKYTF
;
A
#
# COMPACT_ATOMS: atom_id res chain seq x y z
N MET A 1 17.29 -3.07 14.08
CA MET A 1 17.25 -2.87 12.61
C MET A 1 16.65 -1.48 12.38
N SER A 2 17.08 -0.79 11.35
CA SER A 2 16.44 0.48 10.97
C SER A 2 15.00 0.17 10.52
N ASN A 3 14.03 0.91 11.06
CA ASN A 3 12.63 0.82 10.61
C ASN A 3 12.33 1.77 9.43
N VAL A 4 13.38 2.31 8.82
CA VAL A 4 13.31 3.20 7.66
C VAL A 4 13.62 2.42 6.39
N ILE A 5 12.76 2.59 5.40
CA ILE A 5 12.87 1.98 4.07
C ILE A 5 12.69 3.04 2.99
N GLU A 6 13.20 2.78 1.81
CA GLU A 6 12.92 3.59 0.61
C GLU A 6 11.63 3.10 -0.05
N ILE A 7 10.73 4.03 -0.35
CA ILE A 7 9.52 3.80 -1.13
C ILE A 7 9.50 4.70 -2.35
N LYS A 8 8.83 4.26 -3.41
CA LYS A 8 8.59 5.07 -4.60
C LYS A 8 7.14 5.55 -4.62
N ILE A 9 6.93 6.84 -4.79
CA ILE A 9 5.59 7.44 -4.79
C ILE A 9 4.87 7.15 -6.11
N GLU A 10 3.61 6.74 -6.02
CA GLU A 10 2.68 6.62 -7.15
C GLU A 10 1.64 7.73 -7.13
N MET A 11 0.86 7.84 -6.05
CA MET A 11 -0.21 8.83 -5.92
C MET A 11 0.15 9.93 -4.92
N PRO A 12 0.11 11.19 -5.34
CA PRO A 12 0.16 12.32 -4.41
C PRO A 12 -1.07 12.36 -3.50
N LYS A 13 -0.91 12.83 -2.28
CA LYS A 13 -2.06 13.22 -1.44
C LYS A 13 -2.99 14.16 -2.22
N ASN A 14 -4.29 13.96 -2.09
CA ASN A 14 -5.36 14.69 -2.78
C ASN A 14 -5.46 14.42 -4.30
N SER A 15 -4.72 13.47 -4.84
CA SER A 15 -4.91 13.03 -6.23
C SER A 15 -6.24 12.30 -6.41
N ASN A 16 -6.95 12.60 -7.49
CA ASN A 16 -8.06 11.80 -7.98
C ASN A 16 -7.67 10.89 -9.16
N ILE A 17 -6.37 10.81 -9.45
CA ILE A 17 -5.81 9.96 -10.50
C ILE A 17 -5.11 8.79 -9.82
N LYS A 18 -5.46 7.55 -10.22
CA LYS A 18 -4.66 6.38 -9.91
C LYS A 18 -3.55 6.25 -10.94
N TYR A 19 -2.33 6.26 -10.45
CA TYR A 19 -1.15 5.83 -11.20
C TYR A 19 -0.80 4.40 -10.80
N GLU A 20 -0.08 3.70 -11.65
CA GLU A 20 0.34 2.32 -11.41
C GLU A 20 1.74 2.10 -11.98
N TYR A 21 2.62 1.56 -11.17
CA TYR A 21 3.95 1.19 -11.59
C TYR A 21 3.91 -0.11 -12.38
N ASN A 22 4.55 -0.11 -13.53
CA ASN A 22 4.72 -1.31 -14.34
C ASN A 22 6.15 -1.81 -14.21
N ARG A 23 6.32 -2.98 -13.58
CA ARG A 23 7.62 -3.61 -13.37
C ARG A 23 8.32 -4.00 -14.67
N GLU A 24 7.58 -4.31 -15.73
CA GLU A 24 8.13 -4.75 -17.01
C GLU A 24 8.86 -3.62 -17.75
N ASP A 25 8.33 -2.40 -17.70
CA ASP A 25 8.94 -1.24 -18.38
C ASP A 25 9.56 -0.21 -17.42
N GLY A 26 9.37 -0.40 -16.11
CA GLY A 26 9.91 0.46 -15.06
C GLY A 26 9.26 1.85 -14.98
N GLN A 27 8.09 2.06 -15.62
CA GLN A 27 7.42 3.34 -15.69
C GLN A 27 6.16 3.39 -14.82
N ILE A 28 5.73 4.60 -14.50
CA ILE A 28 4.44 4.86 -13.85
C ILE A 28 3.46 5.29 -14.94
N HIS A 29 2.36 4.56 -15.05
CA HIS A 29 1.28 4.80 -16.00
C HIS A 29 0.06 5.40 -15.31
N VAL A 30 -0.77 6.11 -16.05
CA VAL A 30 -2.11 6.46 -15.59
C VAL A 30 -3.01 5.24 -15.77
N ASP A 31 -3.49 4.69 -14.64
CA ASP A 31 -4.47 3.59 -14.67
C ASP A 31 -5.90 4.14 -14.91
N ARG A 32 -6.35 5.03 -14.03
CA ARG A 32 -7.69 5.60 -14.13
C ARG A 32 -7.84 6.90 -13.34
N ILE A 33 -8.93 7.62 -13.65
CA ILE A 33 -9.44 8.71 -12.83
C ILE A 33 -10.48 8.13 -11.87
N LEU A 34 -10.35 8.45 -10.57
CA LEU A 34 -11.33 8.02 -9.56
C LEU A 34 -12.70 8.66 -9.84
N ARG A 35 -13.75 7.89 -9.63
CA ARG A 35 -15.11 8.41 -9.81
C ARG A 35 -15.61 9.11 -8.56
N GLY A 36 -16.50 10.08 -8.75
CA GLY A 36 -17.01 10.93 -7.69
C GLY A 36 -15.94 11.88 -7.14
N ASP A 37 -16.08 12.27 -5.89
CA ASP A 37 -15.17 13.20 -5.22
C ASP A 37 -14.05 12.51 -4.45
N PHE A 38 -13.78 11.23 -4.72
CA PHE A 38 -12.72 10.49 -4.06
C PHE A 38 -11.34 11.03 -4.46
N LYS A 39 -10.53 11.25 -3.43
CA LYS A 39 -9.12 11.65 -3.53
C LYS A 39 -8.32 10.84 -2.55
N TYR A 40 -7.11 10.45 -2.93
CA TYR A 40 -6.22 9.73 -2.03
C TYR A 40 -5.96 10.56 -0.77
N PRO A 41 -6.21 10.01 0.44
CA PRO A 41 -6.12 10.77 1.69
C PRO A 41 -4.69 11.06 2.14
N CYS A 42 -3.71 10.37 1.57
CA CYS A 42 -2.28 10.54 1.85
C CYS A 42 -1.46 10.29 0.59
N ASN A 43 -0.15 10.55 0.65
CA ASN A 43 0.75 10.04 -0.36
C ASN A 43 0.72 8.51 -0.33
N TYR A 44 0.78 7.91 -1.49
CA TYR A 44 0.71 6.47 -1.68
C TYR A 44 1.88 6.03 -2.54
N GLY A 45 2.55 4.99 -2.16
CA GLY A 45 3.67 4.46 -2.89
C GLY A 45 3.83 2.96 -2.67
N PHE A 46 4.96 2.43 -3.06
CA PHE A 46 5.26 1.01 -2.96
C PHE A 46 6.73 0.77 -2.64
N ILE A 47 7.03 -0.45 -2.23
CA ILE A 47 8.39 -0.93 -1.96
C ILE A 47 8.86 -1.74 -3.16
N PRO A 48 9.88 -1.27 -3.92
CA PRO A 48 10.28 -1.91 -5.20
C PRO A 48 10.75 -3.36 -5.09
N ASN A 49 11.19 -3.79 -3.91
CA ASN A 49 11.76 -5.12 -3.68
C ASN A 49 10.86 -6.00 -2.78
N ALA A 50 9.56 -5.75 -2.75
CA ALA A 50 8.60 -6.54 -1.99
C ALA A 50 7.38 -6.84 -2.89
N LEU A 51 7.02 -8.11 -3.04
CA LEU A 51 5.90 -8.58 -3.87
C LEU A 51 4.73 -8.95 -2.96
N ASP A 52 3.59 -8.31 -3.13
CA ASP A 52 2.39 -8.65 -2.38
C ASP A 52 1.63 -9.82 -3.03
N TRP A 53 0.66 -10.35 -2.30
CA TRP A 53 -0.13 -11.53 -2.67
C TRP A 53 -1.01 -11.34 -3.90
N ASP A 54 -1.33 -10.11 -4.25
CA ASP A 54 -2.03 -9.75 -5.48
C ASP A 54 -1.13 -9.70 -6.73
N GLY A 55 0.19 -9.87 -6.54
CA GLY A 55 1.19 -9.90 -7.59
C GLY A 55 1.77 -8.56 -8.00
N ASP A 56 1.40 -7.48 -7.33
CA ASP A 56 2.02 -6.16 -7.45
C ASP A 56 3.04 -5.93 -6.31
N GLU A 57 3.75 -4.83 -6.33
CA GLU A 57 4.63 -4.43 -5.24
C GLU A 57 3.84 -4.08 -3.99
N LEU A 58 4.41 -4.36 -2.80
CA LEU A 58 3.78 -4.06 -1.52
C LEU A 58 3.57 -2.55 -1.34
N ASP A 59 2.33 -2.18 -1.11
CA ASP A 59 1.87 -0.80 -0.98
C ASP A 59 2.23 -0.14 0.35
N VAL A 60 2.42 1.18 0.32
CA VAL A 60 2.67 2.01 1.50
C VAL A 60 1.81 3.26 1.48
N LEU A 61 1.07 3.47 2.57
CA LEU A 61 0.36 4.71 2.88
C LEU A 61 1.31 5.61 3.67
N LEU A 62 1.74 6.71 3.06
CA LEU A 62 2.74 7.59 3.64
C LEU A 62 2.10 8.84 4.25
N TYR A 63 2.11 8.93 5.57
CA TYR A 63 1.77 10.15 6.29
C TYR A 63 2.92 11.16 6.20
N SER A 64 2.64 12.34 5.67
CA SER A 64 3.59 13.43 5.52
C SER A 64 2.86 14.77 5.61
N SER A 65 3.56 15.80 6.04
CA SER A 65 3.03 17.18 5.99
C SER A 65 3.04 17.77 4.57
N GLU A 66 3.76 17.14 3.64
CA GLU A 66 3.91 17.59 2.25
C GLU A 66 3.34 16.56 1.26
N THR A 67 3.10 17.03 0.03
CA THR A 67 2.65 16.20 -1.08
C THR A 67 3.81 15.97 -2.05
N PHE A 68 4.02 14.72 -2.45
CA PHE A 68 5.10 14.34 -3.35
C PHE A 68 4.61 14.02 -4.75
N ILE A 69 5.42 14.32 -5.75
CA ILE A 69 5.11 13.98 -7.15
C ILE A 69 5.36 12.49 -7.43
N PRO A 70 4.63 11.87 -8.38
CA PRO A 70 4.86 10.49 -8.77
C PRO A 70 6.31 10.25 -9.24
N GLY A 71 6.85 9.09 -8.86
CA GLY A 71 8.18 8.64 -9.27
C GLY A 71 9.33 9.04 -8.35
N VAL A 72 9.11 9.93 -7.38
CA VAL A 72 10.17 10.26 -6.40
C VAL A 72 10.33 9.14 -5.38
N VAL A 73 11.55 8.98 -4.89
CA VAL A 73 11.90 8.06 -3.80
C VAL A 73 11.98 8.86 -2.51
N VAL A 74 11.38 8.33 -1.45
CA VAL A 74 11.39 8.95 -0.11
C VAL A 74 11.74 7.92 0.95
N ASN A 75 12.37 8.37 2.03
CA ASN A 75 12.63 7.56 3.23
C ASN A 75 11.34 7.51 4.07
N ALA A 76 10.86 6.30 4.32
CA ALA A 76 9.63 6.06 5.06
C ALA A 76 9.93 5.22 6.31
N ARG A 77 9.51 5.71 7.47
CA ARG A 77 9.58 4.98 8.74
C ARG A 77 8.27 4.23 8.94
N ILE A 78 8.34 2.88 8.92
CA ILE A 78 7.17 2.01 9.13
C ILE A 78 6.70 2.11 10.57
N ILE A 79 5.39 2.30 10.76
CA ILE A 79 4.74 2.44 12.07
C ILE A 79 3.54 1.50 12.26
N GLY A 80 3.18 0.74 11.23
CA GLY A 80 2.08 -0.23 11.26
C GLY A 80 1.63 -0.63 9.88
N ALA A 81 0.45 -1.25 9.82
CA ALA A 81 -0.17 -1.68 8.56
C ALA A 81 -1.70 -1.60 8.62
N MET A 82 -2.32 -1.50 7.46
CA MET A 82 -3.75 -1.70 7.23
C MET A 82 -3.96 -3.00 6.47
N LYS A 83 -4.68 -3.94 7.07
CA LYS A 83 -5.11 -5.16 6.39
C LYS A 83 -6.35 -4.87 5.56
N MET A 84 -6.34 -5.32 4.33
CA MET A 84 -7.41 -5.07 3.40
C MET A 84 -7.61 -6.28 2.48
N ASN A 85 -8.83 -6.44 2.01
CA ASN A 85 -9.18 -7.34 0.92
C ASN A 85 -9.67 -6.50 -0.27
N ASP A 86 -9.14 -6.76 -1.44
CA ASP A 86 -9.59 -6.16 -2.70
C ASP A 86 -10.01 -7.26 -3.68
N SER A 87 -11.29 -7.31 -4.01
CA SER A 87 -11.82 -8.24 -5.00
C SER A 87 -11.56 -9.73 -4.69
N GLY A 88 -11.38 -10.08 -3.41
CA GLY A 88 -11.10 -11.43 -2.94
C GLY A 88 -9.62 -11.71 -2.68
N GLU A 89 -8.72 -10.80 -3.01
CA GLU A 89 -7.27 -10.92 -2.78
C GLU A 89 -6.84 -10.16 -1.53
N THR A 90 -5.86 -10.70 -0.80
CA THR A 90 -5.17 -9.94 0.25
C THR A 90 -4.40 -8.79 -0.41
N ASP A 91 -4.61 -7.60 0.10
CA ASP A 91 -4.02 -6.36 -0.41
C ASP A 91 -3.60 -5.50 0.80
N THR A 92 -2.51 -5.90 1.43
CA THR A 92 -1.97 -5.23 2.62
C THR A 92 -1.33 -3.89 2.24
N LYS A 93 -1.52 -2.89 3.07
CA LYS A 93 -0.86 -1.59 2.91
C LYS A 93 -0.10 -1.25 4.17
N LEU A 94 1.22 -1.11 4.07
CA LEU A 94 2.00 -0.62 5.19
C LEU A 94 1.65 0.84 5.48
N ILE A 95 1.73 1.24 6.73
CA ILE A 95 1.56 2.63 7.15
C ILE A 95 2.91 3.14 7.63
N ALA A 96 3.35 4.25 7.06
CA ALA A 96 4.62 4.87 7.37
C ALA A 96 4.50 6.39 7.49
N VAL A 97 5.47 7.00 8.14
CA VAL A 97 5.67 8.46 8.14
C VAL A 97 6.91 8.80 7.34
N HIS A 98 6.92 9.97 6.72
CA HIS A 98 8.10 10.50 6.03
C HIS A 98 9.20 10.76 7.07
N ASP A 99 10.29 10.00 7.00
CA ASP A 99 11.32 9.98 8.05
C ASP A 99 12.10 11.29 8.14
N ASP A 100 12.33 11.95 7.02
CA ASP A 100 13.02 13.24 6.94
C ASP A 100 12.12 14.45 7.28
N ASP A 101 10.83 14.24 7.59
CA ASP A 101 9.95 15.31 8.04
C ASP A 101 10.12 15.56 9.54
N TYR A 102 10.90 16.58 9.89
CA TYR A 102 11.19 16.95 11.29
C TYR A 102 9.91 17.19 12.13
N ARG A 103 8.78 17.55 11.49
CA ARG A 103 7.48 17.76 12.16
C ARG A 103 6.84 16.47 12.62
N LEU A 104 7.29 15.33 12.10
CA LEU A 104 6.77 14.00 12.38
C LEU A 104 7.75 13.12 13.17
N ALA A 105 8.86 13.71 13.66
CA ALA A 105 9.91 12.97 14.35
C ALA A 105 9.44 12.18 15.58
N ASN A 106 8.35 12.62 16.22
CA ASN A 106 7.78 11.97 17.42
C ASN A 106 6.75 10.89 17.10
N ILE A 107 6.40 10.63 15.82
CA ILE A 107 5.42 9.63 15.44
C ILE A 107 6.14 8.32 15.15
N ASN A 108 6.01 7.32 16.03
CA ASN A 108 6.66 6.02 15.93
C ASN A 108 5.69 4.84 15.99
N SER A 109 4.39 5.11 16.17
CA SER A 109 3.34 4.10 16.21
C SER A 109 2.02 4.65 15.66
N LEU A 110 1.10 3.77 15.29
CA LEU A 110 -0.24 4.18 14.83
C LEU A 110 -1.01 5.01 15.86
N LYS A 111 -0.76 4.79 17.15
CA LYS A 111 -1.43 5.51 18.25
C LYS A 111 -1.04 6.99 18.33
N GLU A 112 0.09 7.36 17.74
CA GLU A 112 0.60 8.72 17.70
C GLU A 112 0.17 9.49 16.45
N LEU A 113 -0.45 8.80 15.47
CA LEU A 113 -1.10 9.44 14.34
C LEU A 113 -2.38 10.16 14.80
N PRO A 114 -2.76 11.26 14.13
CA PRO A 114 -4.07 11.85 14.33
C PRO A 114 -5.18 10.83 14.06
N GLU A 115 -6.11 10.66 15.03
CA GLU A 115 -7.24 9.72 14.89
C GLU A 115 -8.00 9.89 13.55
N PRO A 116 -8.30 11.12 13.06
CA PRO A 116 -8.97 11.31 11.78
C PRO A 116 -8.24 10.69 10.59
N PHE A 117 -6.90 10.58 10.63
CA PHE A 117 -6.14 10.00 9.53
C PHE A 117 -6.46 8.52 9.30
N LEU A 118 -6.49 7.72 10.36
CA LEU A 118 -6.84 6.28 10.25
C LEU A 118 -8.28 6.10 9.76
N LEU A 119 -9.20 6.92 10.25
CA LEU A 119 -10.60 6.91 9.81
C LEU A 119 -10.74 7.32 8.32
N ASP A 120 -9.97 8.31 7.89
CA ASP A 120 -10.00 8.78 6.50
C ASP A 120 -9.51 7.70 5.53
N ILE A 121 -8.39 7.03 5.85
CA ILE A 121 -7.89 5.94 4.99
C ILE A 121 -8.85 4.74 4.99
N GLU A 122 -9.41 4.36 6.13
CA GLU A 122 -10.40 3.29 6.20
C GLU A 122 -11.65 3.62 5.37
N THR A 123 -12.17 4.84 5.52
CA THR A 123 -13.34 5.31 4.76
C THR A 123 -13.07 5.33 3.26
N PHE A 124 -11.90 5.84 2.84
CA PHE A 124 -11.52 5.87 1.44
C PHE A 124 -11.47 4.46 0.85
N PHE A 125 -10.69 3.55 1.44
CA PHE A 125 -10.49 2.22 0.89
C PHE A 125 -11.73 1.34 0.96
N ASN A 126 -12.63 1.55 1.90
CA ASN A 126 -13.91 0.84 1.94
C ASN A 126 -14.90 1.31 0.85
N ASN A 127 -14.71 2.49 0.24
CA ASN A 127 -15.74 3.10 -0.59
C ASN A 127 -15.31 3.47 -2.02
N TYR A 128 -14.03 3.67 -2.30
CA TYR A 128 -13.57 4.26 -3.57
C TYR A 128 -13.86 3.41 -4.83
N LYS A 129 -14.19 2.13 -4.67
CA LYS A 129 -14.61 1.21 -5.74
C LYS A 129 -16.11 0.87 -5.74
N ASN A 130 -16.91 1.44 -4.83
CA ASN A 130 -18.35 1.12 -4.70
C ASN A 130 -19.18 1.45 -5.95
N TRP A 131 -18.71 2.36 -6.79
CA TRP A 131 -19.32 2.63 -8.10
C TRP A 131 -19.28 1.41 -9.04
N LYS A 132 -18.28 0.56 -8.89
CA LYS A 132 -18.15 -0.68 -9.72
C LYS A 132 -19.01 -1.79 -9.13
N LYS A 133 -18.87 -2.04 -7.85
CA LYS A 133 -19.65 -3.01 -7.07
C LYS A 133 -19.54 -2.64 -5.58
N PRO A 134 -20.65 -2.55 -4.85
CA PRO A 134 -20.63 -2.35 -3.40
C PRO A 134 -19.80 -3.42 -2.69
N ASN A 135 -19.04 -3.02 -1.69
CA ASN A 135 -18.20 -3.90 -0.87
C ASN A 135 -17.16 -4.72 -1.66
N LEU A 136 -16.69 -4.19 -2.79
CA LEU A 136 -15.62 -4.83 -3.57
C LEU A 136 -14.29 -4.80 -2.81
N THR A 137 -14.08 -3.77 -2.01
CA THR A 137 -12.94 -3.58 -1.12
C THR A 137 -13.39 -3.53 0.32
N LYS A 138 -12.58 -4.06 1.23
CA LYS A 138 -12.87 -4.06 2.65
C LYS A 138 -11.61 -3.94 3.48
N VAL A 139 -11.54 -2.92 4.31
CA VAL A 139 -10.53 -2.79 5.37
C VAL A 139 -10.90 -3.75 6.50
N LEU A 140 -9.94 -4.58 6.91
CA LEU A 140 -10.11 -5.64 7.92
C LEU A 140 -9.60 -5.20 9.30
N GLY A 141 -8.84 -4.11 9.36
CA GLY A 141 -8.29 -3.55 10.57
C GLY A 141 -6.86 -3.08 10.42
N PHE A 142 -6.29 -2.65 11.52
CA PHE A 142 -4.93 -2.12 11.60
C PHE A 142 -4.08 -3.00 12.49
N GLU A 143 -2.80 -3.11 12.14
CA GLU A 143 -1.80 -3.90 12.86
C GLU A 143 -0.60 -3.02 13.24
N ASP A 144 0.11 -3.45 14.26
CA ASP A 144 1.26 -2.73 14.78
C ASP A 144 2.50 -2.83 13.86
N GLU A 145 3.54 -2.14 14.25
CA GLU A 145 4.84 -2.11 13.59
C GLU A 145 5.45 -3.52 13.47
N LYS A 146 5.36 -4.34 14.50
CA LYS A 146 5.93 -5.70 14.50
C LYS A 146 5.28 -6.57 13.44
N TRP A 147 3.97 -6.51 13.34
CA TRP A 147 3.21 -7.22 12.30
C TRP A 147 3.59 -6.71 10.90
N ALA A 148 3.68 -5.37 10.75
CA ALA A 148 4.05 -4.75 9.48
C ALA A 148 5.42 -5.18 8.97
N PHE A 149 6.41 -5.33 9.86
CA PHE A 149 7.72 -5.85 9.49
C PHE A 149 7.71 -7.32 9.10
N ALA A 150 6.90 -8.15 9.77
CA ALA A 150 6.75 -9.56 9.39
C ALA A 150 6.17 -9.68 7.97
N GLU A 151 5.16 -8.89 7.64
CA GLU A 151 4.57 -8.83 6.29
C GLU A 151 5.58 -8.34 5.25
N LEU A 152 6.35 -7.29 5.56
CA LEU A 152 7.41 -6.81 4.68
C LEU A 152 8.44 -7.90 4.35
N GLU A 153 8.91 -8.65 5.35
CA GLU A 153 9.88 -9.73 5.12
C GLU A 153 9.26 -10.87 4.30
N GLU A 154 8.00 -11.24 4.54
CA GLU A 154 7.27 -12.21 3.71
C GLU A 154 7.19 -11.74 2.25
N CYS A 155 6.84 -10.49 2.02
CA CYS A 155 6.76 -9.90 0.67
C CYS A 155 8.14 -9.80 -0.03
N LYS A 156 9.23 -9.56 0.70
CA LYS A 156 10.59 -9.63 0.15
C LYS A 156 10.95 -11.05 -0.29
N GLU A 157 10.63 -12.05 0.53
CA GLU A 157 10.86 -13.46 0.16
C GLU A 157 10.03 -13.85 -1.08
N LEU A 158 8.81 -13.36 -1.21
CA LEU A 158 7.99 -13.57 -2.41
C LEU A 158 8.64 -12.91 -3.64
N MET A 159 9.18 -11.69 -3.50
CA MET A 159 9.87 -11.00 -4.59
C MET A 159 11.11 -11.77 -5.04
N ASP A 160 11.93 -12.27 -4.09
CA ASP A 160 13.13 -13.04 -4.39
C ASP A 160 12.81 -14.33 -5.16
N LYS A 161 11.73 -15.01 -4.78
CA LYS A 161 11.32 -16.28 -5.41
C LYS A 161 10.56 -16.10 -6.72
N TYR A 162 9.71 -15.09 -6.79
CA TYR A 162 8.68 -14.98 -7.84
C TYR A 162 8.66 -13.66 -8.58
N GLY A 163 9.52 -12.69 -8.24
CA GLY A 163 9.49 -11.34 -8.83
C GLY A 163 9.66 -11.27 -10.36
N LYS A 164 10.15 -12.37 -10.98
CA LYS A 164 10.25 -12.51 -12.45
C LYS A 164 9.08 -13.26 -13.07
N MET A 165 8.17 -13.78 -12.24
CA MET A 165 7.00 -14.52 -12.73
C MET A 165 5.92 -13.53 -13.20
N PRO A 166 5.25 -13.78 -14.34
CA PRO A 166 4.11 -12.96 -14.74
C PRO A 166 3.02 -12.94 -13.66
N LYS A 167 2.45 -11.76 -13.39
CA LYS A 167 1.44 -11.55 -12.33
C LYS A 167 0.35 -12.62 -12.33
N LYS A 168 -0.25 -12.91 -13.50
CA LYS A 168 -1.35 -13.90 -13.61
C LYS A 168 -0.92 -15.31 -13.21
N GLU A 169 0.31 -15.70 -13.54
CA GLU A 169 0.86 -17.00 -13.16
C GLU A 169 1.15 -17.07 -11.67
N PHE A 170 1.71 -16.00 -11.11
CA PHE A 170 1.96 -15.88 -9.69
C PHE A 170 0.67 -16.01 -8.89
N VAL A 171 -0.36 -15.19 -9.18
CA VAL A 171 -1.63 -15.24 -8.46
C VAL A 171 -2.30 -16.61 -8.61
N ALA A 172 -2.32 -17.20 -9.81
CA ALA A 172 -2.90 -18.53 -10.02
C ALA A 172 -2.16 -19.64 -9.22
N LYS A 173 -0.85 -19.51 -9.05
CA LYS A 173 -0.03 -20.40 -8.23
C LYS A 173 -0.34 -20.21 -6.74
N MET A 174 -0.33 -18.95 -6.27
CA MET A 174 -0.53 -18.62 -4.85
C MET A 174 -1.94 -19.01 -4.37
N ILE A 175 -2.97 -18.83 -5.18
CA ILE A 175 -4.34 -19.32 -4.86
C ILE A 175 -4.35 -20.82 -4.52
N LYS A 176 -3.52 -21.62 -5.20
CA LYS A 176 -3.45 -23.07 -4.97
C LYS A 176 -2.62 -23.44 -3.74
N GLU A 177 -1.52 -22.70 -3.52
CA GLU A 177 -0.55 -23.02 -2.46
C GLU A 177 -0.91 -22.38 -1.12
N HIS A 178 -1.55 -21.20 -1.17
CA HIS A 178 -1.92 -20.34 -0.04
C HIS A 178 -3.36 -19.85 -0.12
N PRO A 179 -4.36 -20.75 -0.19
CA PRO A 179 -5.77 -20.36 -0.34
C PRO A 179 -6.28 -19.44 0.79
N GLU A 180 -5.63 -19.48 1.97
CA GLU A 180 -5.94 -18.62 3.10
C GLU A 180 -5.68 -17.12 2.86
N LYS A 181 -4.86 -16.79 1.88
CA LYS A 181 -4.59 -15.39 1.47
C LYS A 181 -5.65 -14.85 0.49
N TYR A 182 -6.56 -15.69 0.04
CA TYR A 182 -7.59 -15.32 -0.95
C TYR A 182 -8.97 -15.73 -0.44
N THR A 183 -9.91 -14.79 -0.43
CA THR A 183 -11.30 -15.03 -0.01
C THR A 183 -12.23 -14.55 -1.14
N PHE A 184 -12.90 -15.48 -1.77
CA PHE A 184 -13.83 -15.22 -2.88
C PHE A 184 -15.29 -15.21 -2.45
#